data_f72ffaa938cfe5e1f8d00accab5b8a7e
#
_entry.id   f72ffaa938cfe5e1f8d00accab5b8a7e
#
_cell.length_a   1.000
_cell.length_b   1.000
_cell.length_c   1.000
_cell.angle_alpha   90.00
_cell.angle_beta   90.00
_cell.angle_gamma   90.00
#
_symmetry.space_group_name_H-M   'P 1'
#
loop_
_entity.id
_entity.type
_entity.pdbx_description
1 polymer ?
#
loop_
_entity_poly.entity_id
_entity_poly.type
_entity_poly.pdbx_seq_one_letter_code
_entity_poly.pdbx_strand_id
1 'polypeptide(L)' 'MKFVYGLAGVLLEILAILIFIMMILHGYFIGEKSGLFTGIANATVWAPVALAVSAMIYELADTLKRKANFPGLFGSLK' A
#
# COMPACT_ATOMS: atom_id res chain seq x y z
N MET A 1 2.93 16.03 19.96
CA MET A 1 1.97 15.79 18.88
C MET A 1 2.63 15.52 17.54
N LYS A 2 3.72 16.23 17.21
CA LYS A 2 4.42 15.96 15.95
C LYS A 2 4.91 14.52 15.82
N PHE A 3 5.41 13.97 16.92
CA PHE A 3 5.87 12.57 16.94
C PHE A 3 4.73 11.61 16.59
N VAL A 4 3.53 11.87 17.11
CA VAL A 4 2.37 11.01 16.84
C VAL A 4 1.99 11.05 15.36
N TYR A 5 1.98 12.23 14.75
CA TYR A 5 1.68 12.35 13.31
C TYR A 5 2.75 11.66 12.46
N GLY A 6 4.02 11.85 12.81
CA GLY A 6 5.10 11.19 12.10
C GLY A 6 5.02 9.68 12.19
N LEU A 7 4.77 9.16 13.39
CA LEU A 7 4.62 7.72 13.61
C LEU A 7 3.41 7.17 12.84
N ALA A 8 2.28 7.88 12.89
CA ALA A 8 1.08 7.48 12.16
C ALA A 8 1.35 7.44 10.65
N GLY A 9 2.08 8.42 10.12
CA GLY A 9 2.45 8.43 8.71
C GLY A 9 3.30 7.23 8.32
N VAL A 10 4.29 6.89 9.13
CA VAL A 10 5.14 5.72 8.87
C VAL A 10 4.33 4.43 8.91
N LEU A 11 3.44 4.31 9.89
CA LEU A 11 2.58 3.14 10.00
C LEU A 11 1.66 3.01 8.80
N LEU A 12 1.13 4.13 8.30
CA LEU A 12 0.29 4.11 7.10
C LEU A 12 1.08 3.72 5.86
N GLU A 13 2.35 4.13 5.75
CA GLU A 13 3.20 3.71 4.63
C GLU A 13 3.37 2.19 4.64
N ILE A 14 3.67 1.62 5.81
CA ILE A 14 3.82 0.18 5.95
C ILE A 14 2.51 -0.51 5.59
N LEU A 15 1.39 0.01 6.09
CA LEU A 15 0.07 -0.54 5.82
C LEU A 15 -0.25 -0.51 4.32
N ALA A 16 0.10 0.58 3.62
CA ALA A 16 -0.12 0.69 2.19
C ALA A 16 0.62 -0.41 1.42
N ILE A 17 1.87 -0.67 1.79
CA ILE A 17 2.67 -1.72 1.15
C ILE A 17 2.06 -3.09 1.42
N LEU A 18 1.66 -3.36 2.67
CA LEU A 18 1.05 -4.63 3.03
C LEU A 18 -0.27 -4.86 2.31
N ILE A 19 -1.11 -3.83 2.23
CA ILE A 19 -2.39 -3.93 1.53
C ILE A 19 -2.17 -4.21 0.05
N PHE A 20 -1.20 -3.54 -0.56
CA PHE A 20 -0.89 -3.75 -1.97
C PHE A 20 -0.54 -5.21 -2.24
N ILE A 21 0.39 -5.76 -1.45
CA ILE A 21 0.82 -7.15 -1.59
C ILE A 21 -0.34 -8.10 -1.32
N MET A 22 -1.10 -7.88 -0.24
CA MET A 22 -2.18 -8.77 0.13
C MET A 22 -3.31 -8.77 -0.90
N MET A 23 -3.63 -7.63 -1.49
CA MET A 23 -4.67 -7.57 -2.51
C MET A 23 -4.28 -8.34 -3.76
N ILE A 24 -3.03 -8.23 -4.18
CA ILE A 24 -2.54 -8.98 -5.35
C ILE A 24 -2.55 -10.47 -5.06
N LEU A 25 -2.07 -10.89 -3.90
CA LEU A 25 -2.09 -12.30 -3.50
C LEU A 25 -3.51 -12.83 -3.39
N HIS A 26 -4.42 -12.03 -2.83
CA HIS A 26 -5.82 -12.42 -2.72
C HIS A 26 -6.43 -12.67 -4.10
N GLY A 27 -6.19 -11.77 -5.04
CA GLY A 27 -6.65 -11.94 -6.41
C GLY A 27 -6.08 -13.21 -7.04
N TYR A 28 -4.79 -13.46 -6.84
CA TYR A 28 -4.15 -14.66 -7.34
C TYR A 28 -4.78 -15.93 -6.77
N PHE A 29 -4.97 -16.00 -5.45
CA PHE A 29 -5.54 -17.18 -4.80
C PHE A 29 -6.97 -17.46 -5.23
N ILE A 30 -7.76 -16.41 -5.44
CA ILE A 30 -9.14 -16.60 -5.93
C ILE A 30 -9.13 -17.21 -7.33
N GLY A 31 -8.28 -16.69 -8.20
CA GLY A 31 -8.20 -17.16 -9.58
C GLY A 31 -7.52 -18.52 -9.71
N GLU A 32 -6.59 -18.84 -8.83
CA GLU A 32 -5.83 -20.09 -8.85
C GLU A 32 -6.72 -21.34 -8.79
N LYS A 33 -7.88 -21.21 -8.14
CA LYS A 33 -8.84 -22.31 -8.02
C LYS A 33 -9.29 -22.82 -9.39
N SER A 34 -9.25 -21.97 -10.40
CA SER A 34 -9.63 -22.33 -11.77
C SER A 34 -8.44 -22.59 -12.68
N GLY A 35 -7.21 -22.49 -12.16
CA GLY A 35 -5.99 -22.74 -12.88
C GLY A 35 -4.97 -21.64 -12.72
N LEU A 36 -3.71 -21.94 -13.07
CA LEU A 36 -2.59 -21.00 -12.90
C LEU A 36 -2.80 -19.73 -13.75
N PHE A 37 -3.23 -19.89 -14.99
CA PHE A 37 -3.44 -18.75 -15.88
C PHE A 37 -4.54 -17.83 -15.35
N THR A 38 -5.62 -18.42 -14.83
CA THR A 38 -6.71 -17.65 -14.24
C THR A 38 -6.22 -16.90 -13.00
N GLY A 39 -5.35 -17.53 -12.21
CA GLY A 39 -4.75 -16.88 -11.05
C GLY A 39 -3.93 -15.66 -11.43
N ILE A 40 -3.08 -15.79 -12.45
CA ILE A 40 -2.25 -14.69 -12.95
C ILE A 40 -3.12 -13.58 -13.55
N ALA A 41 -4.11 -13.95 -14.35
CA ALA A 41 -5.03 -12.98 -14.94
C ALA A 41 -5.79 -12.20 -13.88
N ASN A 42 -6.27 -12.89 -12.85
CA ASN A 42 -7.02 -12.26 -11.78
C ASN A 42 -6.12 -11.33 -10.95
N ALA A 43 -4.87 -11.75 -10.69
CA ALA A 43 -3.91 -10.88 -10.00
C ALA A 43 -3.63 -9.63 -10.82
N THR A 44 -3.53 -9.75 -12.15
CA THR A 44 -3.32 -8.63 -13.05
C THR A 44 -4.49 -7.65 -12.99
N VAL A 45 -5.72 -8.17 -12.92
CA VAL A 45 -6.92 -7.33 -12.79
C VAL A 45 -6.94 -6.60 -11.45
N TRP A 46 -6.50 -7.26 -10.39
CA TRP A 46 -6.46 -6.67 -9.05
C TRP A 46 -5.34 -5.67 -8.86
N ALA A 47 -4.26 -5.77 -9.65
CA ALA A 47 -3.10 -4.90 -9.49
C ALA A 47 -3.43 -3.40 -9.58
N PRO A 48 -4.19 -2.92 -10.59
CA PRO A 48 -4.56 -1.51 -10.65
C PRO A 48 -5.39 -1.07 -9.46
N VAL A 49 -6.30 -1.92 -8.97
CA VAL A 49 -7.13 -1.64 -7.81
C VAL A 49 -6.25 -1.53 -6.56
N ALA A 50 -5.33 -2.48 -6.38
CA ALA A 50 -4.40 -2.48 -5.27
C ALA A 50 -3.53 -1.22 -5.31
N LEU A 51 -3.06 -0.84 -6.48
CA LEU A 51 -2.25 0.36 -6.65
C LEU A 51 -3.03 1.61 -6.28
N ALA A 52 -4.28 1.72 -6.71
CA ALA A 52 -5.12 2.87 -6.40
C ALA A 52 -5.36 3.00 -4.89
N VAL A 53 -5.72 1.89 -4.24
CA VAL A 53 -5.96 1.89 -2.79
C VAL A 53 -4.68 2.24 -2.04
N SER A 54 -3.55 1.63 -2.41
CA SER A 54 -2.27 1.90 -1.77
C SER A 54 -1.83 3.34 -1.95
N ALA A 55 -2.04 3.91 -3.14
CA ALA A 55 -1.69 5.30 -3.42
C ALA A 55 -2.51 6.25 -2.56
N MET A 56 -3.79 5.98 -2.34
CA MET A 56 -4.62 6.81 -1.47
C MET A 56 -4.10 6.79 -0.04
N ILE A 57 -3.77 5.61 0.46
CA ILE A 57 -3.23 5.47 1.82
C ILE A 57 -1.87 6.15 1.92
N TYR A 58 -1.03 6.00 0.90
CA TYR A 58 0.29 6.63 0.86
C TYR A 58 0.20 8.14 0.86
N GLU A 59 -0.75 8.72 0.12
CA GLU A 59 -0.97 10.16 0.10
C GLU A 59 -1.39 10.66 1.48
N LEU A 60 -2.25 9.92 2.17
CA LEU A 60 -2.64 10.28 3.53
C LEU A 60 -1.44 10.24 4.46
N ALA A 61 -0.58 9.22 4.34
CA ALA A 61 0.63 9.10 5.12
C ALA A 61 1.57 10.29 4.88
N ASP A 62 1.73 10.66 3.61
CA ASP A 62 2.57 11.79 3.25
C ASP A 62 2.06 13.10 3.85
N THR A 63 0.74 13.29 3.82
CA THR A 63 0.12 14.47 4.43
C THR A 63 0.40 14.54 5.94
N LEU A 64 0.28 13.42 6.63
CA LEU A 64 0.57 13.36 8.07
C LEU A 64 2.04 13.63 8.36
N LYS A 65 2.94 13.09 7.56
CA LYS A 65 4.37 13.32 7.74
C LYS A 65 4.74 14.79 7.49
N ARG A 66 4.11 15.42 6.52
CA ARG A 66 4.34 16.86 6.26
C ARG A 66 3.90 17.70 7.43
N LYS A 67 2.76 17.39 8.04
CA LYS A 67 2.29 18.11 9.21
C LYS A 67 3.24 17.95 10.39
N ALA A 68 3.86 16.77 10.50
CA ALA A 68 4.80 16.48 11.58
C ALA A 68 6.23 16.94 11.27
N ASN A 69 6.50 17.32 10.03
CA ASN A 69 7.86 17.60 9.56
C ASN A 69 8.79 16.41 9.82
N PHE A 70 8.28 15.22 9.57
CA PHE A 70 8.95 13.95 9.87
C PHE A 70 9.39 13.28 8.56
N PRO A 71 10.65 12.78 8.45
CA PRO A 71 11.14 12.23 7.19
C PRO A 71 10.47 10.92 6.77
N GLY A 72 9.98 10.12 7.71
CA GLY A 72 9.36 8.84 7.39
C GLY A 72 10.34 7.81 6.87
N LEU A 73 9.81 6.72 6.32
CA LEU A 73 10.63 5.64 5.79
C LEU A 73 11.39 6.05 4.52
N PHE A 74 10.76 6.83 3.67
CA PHE A 74 11.30 7.21 2.38
C PHE A 74 11.65 8.69 2.29
N GLY A 75 11.59 9.39 3.40
CA GLY A 75 11.84 10.81 3.45
C GLY A 75 13.26 11.18 3.05
N SER A 76 14.22 10.34 3.38
CA SER A 76 15.62 10.56 3.05
C SER A 76 15.92 10.44 1.55
N LEU A 77 15.01 9.87 0.78
CA LEU A 77 15.17 9.70 -0.65
C LEU A 77 14.84 10.97 -1.43
N LYS A 78 14.27 11.95 -0.78
CA LYS A 78 13.98 13.27 -1.36
C LYS A 78 15.08 14.27 -1.00
#